data_6ebde7380d4b3d6e1fafd1630a8aca79
#
_entry.id   6ebde7380d4b3d6e1fafd1630a8aca79
#
_cell.length_a   1.000
_cell.length_b   1.000
_cell.length_c   1.000
_cell.angle_alpha   90.00
_cell.angle_beta   90.00
_cell.angle_gamma   90.00
#
_symmetry.space_group_name_H-M   'P 1'
#
loop_
_entity.id
_entity.type
_entity.pdbx_description
1 polymer ?
#
loop_
_entity_poly.entity_id
_entity_poly.type
_entity_poly.pdbx_seq_one_letter_code
_entity_poly.pdbx_strand_id
1 'polypeptide(L)'
;MNCITGTNGSGKTNIIDAVYYLSFTKSYFNISDTQNIQHGESLFVIQGKFSDNEKEEHVFCGVKTGFKKQVKRGGEEYERLSDHIGLFPVVMVAPVDHILITEGSDERRKFIDSVISQVDKAYLENLISYNKTLTHRNSYLKQLHGRMPDTSMMEVWDEQLVKYGCAIESERRKFIAEFIQLFNETYNYLADLAEEVSINYQTQLEQDDFSTQLKSSLQKDIALQHTSTGIHKDELIFKLEKYPLKRIASQGQQKTFLMAIKIAQFEYLFRHKKTKPILLLDDIFDKLDDFRAKRLMELVSRHTFGQIFITDTHPERLKKIFDDIKISIRLFEVNKGTVKETT
;
A
#
# COMPACT_ATOMS: atom_id res chain seq x y z
N MET A 1 1.71 -21.60 7.14
CA MET A 1 1.49 -20.86 5.90
C MET A 1 0.27 -21.43 5.17
N ASN A 2 -0.48 -20.59 4.44
CA ASN A 2 -1.68 -20.99 3.70
C ASN A 2 -1.40 -20.82 2.20
N CYS A 3 -1.37 -21.92 1.47
CA CYS A 3 -1.13 -21.95 0.03
C CYS A 3 -2.47 -22.13 -0.70
N ILE A 4 -2.82 -21.19 -1.56
CA ILE A 4 -4.08 -21.18 -2.31
C ILE A 4 -3.76 -21.46 -3.77
N THR A 5 -4.20 -22.60 -4.28
CA THR A 5 -3.90 -23.06 -5.64
C THR A 5 -5.17 -23.17 -6.49
N GLY A 6 -5.01 -23.19 -7.81
CA GLY A 6 -6.11 -23.34 -8.76
C GLY A 6 -5.76 -22.72 -10.10
N THR A 7 -6.56 -23.00 -11.11
CA THR A 7 -6.38 -22.47 -12.46
C THR A 7 -6.54 -20.94 -12.51
N ASN A 8 -6.05 -20.32 -13.58
CA ASN A 8 -6.29 -18.89 -13.79
C ASN A 8 -7.79 -18.59 -13.87
N GLY A 9 -8.21 -17.50 -13.22
CA GLY A 9 -9.62 -17.13 -13.14
C GLY A 9 -10.46 -17.92 -12.13
N SER A 10 -9.89 -18.85 -11.35
CA SER A 10 -10.64 -19.61 -10.34
C SER A 10 -11.09 -18.78 -9.11
N GLY A 11 -10.52 -17.58 -8.90
CA GLY A 11 -10.86 -16.70 -7.79
C GLY A 11 -9.79 -16.59 -6.69
N LYS A 12 -8.56 -17.11 -6.88
CA LYS A 12 -7.46 -17.05 -5.92
C LYS A 12 -7.17 -15.61 -5.43
N THR A 13 -6.96 -14.71 -6.38
CA THR A 13 -6.71 -13.28 -6.11
C THR A 13 -7.86 -12.64 -5.32
N ASN A 14 -9.12 -12.99 -5.62
CA ASN A 14 -10.27 -12.45 -4.90
C ASN A 14 -10.27 -12.86 -3.41
N ILE A 15 -9.77 -14.05 -3.08
CA ILE A 15 -9.70 -14.51 -1.69
C ILE A 15 -8.70 -13.66 -0.89
N ILE A 16 -7.50 -13.44 -1.43
CA ILE A 16 -6.51 -12.62 -0.71
C ILE A 16 -6.87 -11.14 -0.74
N ASP A 17 -7.53 -10.65 -1.81
CA ASP A 17 -8.07 -9.30 -1.84
C ASP A 17 -9.19 -9.10 -0.79
N ALA A 18 -9.97 -10.13 -0.51
CA ALA A 18 -10.96 -10.07 0.56
C ALA A 18 -10.30 -9.88 1.95
N VAL A 19 -9.17 -10.54 2.22
CA VAL A 19 -8.39 -10.32 3.45
C VAL A 19 -7.86 -8.89 3.51
N TYR A 20 -7.29 -8.41 2.40
CA TYR A 20 -6.83 -7.03 2.28
C TYR A 20 -7.99 -6.03 2.48
N TYR A 21 -9.14 -6.30 1.85
CA TYR A 21 -10.34 -5.47 1.94
C TYR A 21 -10.84 -5.35 3.39
N LEU A 22 -10.85 -6.44 4.14
CA LEU A 22 -11.21 -6.45 5.56
C LEU A 22 -10.22 -5.67 6.44
N SER A 23 -8.98 -5.46 6.00
CA SER A 23 -7.95 -4.68 6.71
C SER A 23 -7.96 -3.21 6.32
N PHE A 24 -8.20 -2.89 5.05
CA PHE A 24 -8.12 -1.53 4.49
C PHE A 24 -9.47 -0.91 4.10
N THR A 25 -10.57 -1.65 4.26
CA THR A 25 -11.91 -1.27 3.81
C THR A 25 -12.01 -0.91 2.32
N LYS A 26 -11.08 -1.37 1.51
CA LYS A 26 -11.02 -1.17 0.05
C LYS A 26 -10.24 -2.30 -0.63
N SER A 27 -10.53 -2.54 -1.90
CA SER A 27 -9.75 -3.48 -2.73
C SER A 27 -8.32 -2.98 -2.94
N TYR A 28 -7.38 -3.93 -3.07
CA TYR A 28 -6.03 -3.63 -3.51
C TYR A 28 -5.96 -3.39 -5.03
N PHE A 29 -6.78 -4.10 -5.79
CA PHE A 29 -6.76 -4.12 -7.25
C PHE A 29 -7.72 -3.13 -7.90
N ASN A 30 -8.90 -2.92 -7.30
CA ASN A 30 -9.98 -2.14 -7.89
C ASN A 30 -10.11 -0.75 -7.23
N ILE A 31 -10.21 0.27 -8.06
CA ILE A 31 -10.33 1.67 -7.60
C ILE A 31 -11.70 1.93 -6.97
N SER A 32 -12.76 1.36 -7.55
CA SER A 32 -14.14 1.54 -7.08
C SER A 32 -14.67 0.26 -6.44
N ASP A 33 -15.32 0.40 -5.28
CA ASP A 33 -15.96 -0.73 -4.59
C ASP A 33 -16.99 -1.45 -5.47
N THR A 34 -17.68 -0.73 -6.36
CA THR A 34 -18.68 -1.31 -7.27
C THR A 34 -18.09 -2.27 -8.31
N GLN A 35 -16.80 -2.16 -8.62
CA GLN A 35 -16.09 -3.09 -9.51
C GLN A 35 -15.91 -4.49 -8.90
N ASN A 36 -16.07 -4.62 -7.57
CA ASN A 36 -16.01 -5.90 -6.87
C ASN A 36 -17.37 -6.63 -6.85
N ILE A 37 -18.45 -5.98 -7.30
CA ILE A 37 -19.77 -6.60 -7.38
C ILE A 37 -19.78 -7.54 -8.58
N GLN A 38 -20.21 -8.79 -8.37
CA GLN A 38 -20.35 -9.78 -9.44
C GLN A 38 -21.34 -9.29 -10.49
N HIS A 39 -21.05 -9.57 -11.77
CA HIS A 39 -21.96 -9.21 -12.86
C HIS A 39 -23.34 -9.83 -12.65
N GLY A 40 -24.38 -9.01 -12.73
CA GLY A 40 -25.77 -9.40 -12.49
C GLY A 40 -26.23 -9.23 -11.04
N GLU A 41 -25.32 -8.98 -10.10
CA GLU A 41 -25.64 -8.72 -8.70
C GLU A 41 -25.67 -7.22 -8.39
N SER A 42 -26.26 -6.84 -7.27
CA SER A 42 -26.36 -5.45 -6.82
C SER A 42 -25.51 -5.14 -5.58
N LEU A 43 -24.93 -6.16 -4.96
CA LEU A 43 -24.15 -6.03 -3.74
C LEU A 43 -23.10 -7.14 -3.60
N PHE A 44 -22.12 -6.91 -2.74
CA PHE A 44 -21.29 -7.96 -2.16
C PHE A 44 -21.12 -7.75 -0.65
N VAL A 45 -20.77 -8.83 0.03
CA VAL A 45 -20.47 -8.86 1.46
C VAL A 45 -19.18 -9.65 1.69
N ILE A 46 -18.30 -9.10 2.52
CA ILE A 46 -17.12 -9.80 3.02
C ILE A 46 -17.21 -9.85 4.53
N GLN A 47 -16.97 -11.02 5.11
CA GLN A 47 -16.90 -11.22 6.56
C GLN A 47 -15.64 -12.00 6.88
N GLY A 48 -14.99 -11.63 8.00
CA GLY A 48 -13.83 -12.34 8.49
C GLY A 48 -13.70 -12.25 9.99
N LYS A 49 -12.91 -13.18 10.52
CA LYS A 49 -12.52 -13.21 11.91
C LYS A 49 -11.02 -13.04 12.01
N PHE A 50 -10.59 -12.10 12.82
CA PHE A 50 -9.20 -11.89 13.15
C PHE A 50 -8.99 -12.32 14.60
N SER A 51 -7.96 -13.12 14.84
CA SER A 51 -7.60 -13.56 16.20
C SER A 51 -6.20 -13.05 16.53
N ASP A 52 -6.06 -12.38 17.66
CA ASP A 52 -4.78 -12.00 18.24
C ASP A 52 -4.76 -12.45 19.70
N ASN A 53 -3.91 -13.42 19.97
CA ASN A 53 -3.64 -14.05 21.28
C ASN A 53 -4.85 -14.60 22.06
N GLU A 54 -5.93 -13.98 22.23
CA GLU A 54 -7.13 -14.49 22.95
C GLU A 54 -8.41 -13.75 22.56
N LYS A 55 -8.27 -12.71 21.72
CA LYS A 55 -9.40 -11.92 21.25
C LYS A 55 -9.75 -12.28 19.83
N GLU A 56 -10.98 -12.67 19.61
CA GLU A 56 -11.55 -12.84 18.28
C GLU A 56 -12.34 -11.58 17.91
N GLU A 57 -11.99 -10.97 16.80
CA GLU A 57 -12.60 -9.76 16.28
C GLU A 57 -13.34 -10.09 14.97
N HIS A 58 -14.64 -9.86 14.94
CA HIS A 58 -15.45 -10.05 13.74
C HIS A 58 -15.48 -8.76 12.93
N VAL A 59 -15.10 -8.82 11.68
CA VAL A 59 -15.17 -7.70 10.74
C VAL A 59 -16.15 -8.04 9.62
N PHE A 60 -17.07 -7.12 9.38
CA PHE A 60 -18.06 -7.18 8.30
C PHE A 60 -17.86 -5.98 7.37
N CYS A 61 -17.89 -6.20 6.08
CA CYS A 61 -17.96 -5.16 5.07
C CYS A 61 -19.02 -5.47 4.03
N GLY A 62 -19.99 -4.57 3.85
CA GLY A 62 -21.04 -4.68 2.86
C GLY A 62 -21.05 -3.47 1.93
N VAL A 63 -21.12 -3.73 0.63
CA VAL A 63 -21.25 -2.72 -0.42
C VAL A 63 -22.46 -3.02 -1.27
N LYS A 64 -23.32 -2.01 -1.45
CA LYS A 64 -24.50 -2.07 -2.32
C LYS A 64 -24.50 -0.86 -3.25
N THR A 65 -24.79 -1.08 -4.52
CA THR A 65 -24.86 0.00 -5.53
C THR A 65 -25.86 1.09 -5.08
N GLY A 66 -25.41 2.35 -5.09
CA GLY A 66 -26.22 3.49 -4.70
C GLY A 66 -26.36 3.72 -3.18
N PHE A 67 -25.74 2.90 -2.34
CA PHE A 67 -25.76 3.03 -0.89
C PHE A 67 -24.36 3.29 -0.32
N LYS A 68 -24.31 3.89 0.88
CA LYS A 68 -23.05 4.04 1.63
C LYS A 68 -22.55 2.66 2.05
N LYS A 69 -21.25 2.45 1.87
CA LYS A 69 -20.56 1.26 2.35
C LYS A 69 -20.69 1.12 3.86
N GLN A 70 -20.99 -0.08 4.31
CA GLN A 70 -21.07 -0.42 5.73
C GLN A 70 -19.84 -1.23 6.14
N VAL A 71 -19.16 -0.80 7.20
CA VAL A 71 -18.09 -1.55 7.85
C VAL A 71 -18.39 -1.66 9.33
N LYS A 72 -18.37 -2.89 9.87
CA LYS A 72 -18.67 -3.17 11.27
C LYS A 72 -17.54 -4.00 11.88
N ARG A 73 -17.28 -3.74 13.16
CA ARG A 73 -16.37 -4.52 13.99
C ARG A 73 -17.07 -4.94 15.26
N GLY A 74 -17.08 -6.22 15.59
CA GLY A 74 -17.82 -6.73 16.74
C GLY A 74 -19.33 -6.43 16.70
N GLY A 75 -19.91 -6.22 15.51
CA GLY A 75 -21.32 -5.85 15.31
C GLY A 75 -21.58 -4.34 15.27
N GLU A 76 -20.65 -3.49 15.71
CA GLU A 76 -20.77 -2.04 15.73
C GLU A 76 -20.25 -1.40 14.44
N GLU A 77 -21.01 -0.46 13.88
CA GLU A 77 -20.63 0.26 12.66
C GLU A 77 -19.67 1.41 12.99
N TYR A 78 -18.65 1.60 12.17
CA TYR A 78 -17.73 2.71 12.31
C TYR A 78 -18.36 4.05 11.91
N GLU A 79 -18.19 5.06 12.75
CA GLU A 79 -18.49 6.45 12.37
C GLU A 79 -17.52 6.95 11.30
N ARG A 80 -16.25 6.60 11.43
CA ARG A 80 -15.17 6.95 10.49
C ARG A 80 -14.40 5.71 10.09
N LEU A 81 -14.31 5.44 8.80
CA LEU A 81 -13.54 4.30 8.27
C LEU A 81 -12.04 4.41 8.58
N SER A 82 -11.52 5.62 8.79
CA SER A 82 -10.14 5.84 9.23
C SER A 82 -9.82 5.19 10.58
N ASP A 83 -10.82 4.98 11.45
CA ASP A 83 -10.61 4.33 12.74
C ASP A 83 -10.34 2.83 12.64
N HIS A 84 -10.64 2.24 11.48
CA HIS A 84 -10.36 0.85 11.18
C HIS A 84 -8.94 0.63 10.68
N ILE A 85 -8.35 1.62 10.01
CA ILE A 85 -7.02 1.49 9.38
C ILE A 85 -5.94 1.22 10.42
N GLY A 86 -5.13 0.18 10.16
CA GLY A 86 -4.01 -0.23 11.03
C GLY A 86 -4.40 -1.08 12.23
N LEU A 87 -5.68 -1.46 12.41
CA LEU A 87 -6.08 -2.44 13.42
C LEU A 87 -5.60 -3.86 13.06
N PHE A 88 -5.67 -4.20 11.79
CA PHE A 88 -5.22 -5.48 11.23
C PHE A 88 -4.14 -5.19 10.18
N PRO A 89 -2.89 -5.01 10.58
CA PRO A 89 -1.83 -4.64 9.64
C PRO A 89 -1.64 -5.73 8.60
N VAL A 90 -1.55 -5.31 7.35
CA VAL A 90 -1.43 -6.21 6.19
C VAL A 90 -0.44 -5.66 5.18
N VAL A 91 0.30 -6.56 4.56
CA VAL A 91 1.16 -6.28 3.41
C VAL A 91 0.72 -7.15 2.25
N MET A 92 0.41 -6.54 1.13
CA MET A 92 0.10 -7.20 -0.14
C MET A 92 1.29 -7.08 -1.08
N VAL A 93 1.64 -8.19 -1.70
CA VAL A 93 2.59 -8.27 -2.82
C VAL A 93 1.86 -8.89 -3.99
N ALA A 94 1.75 -8.16 -5.08
CA ALA A 94 1.01 -8.60 -6.26
C ALA A 94 1.70 -8.16 -7.56
N PRO A 95 1.41 -8.80 -8.71
CA PRO A 95 1.99 -8.40 -9.99
C PRO A 95 1.75 -6.92 -10.35
N VAL A 96 0.64 -6.34 -9.90
CA VAL A 96 0.33 -4.93 -10.12
C VAL A 96 1.32 -3.97 -9.45
N ASP A 97 2.06 -4.41 -8.45
CA ASP A 97 3.04 -3.56 -7.74
C ASP A 97 4.17 -3.02 -8.63
N HIS A 98 4.36 -3.59 -9.83
CA HIS A 98 5.34 -3.06 -10.79
C HIS A 98 5.10 -1.58 -11.12
N ILE A 99 3.86 -1.08 -10.93
CA ILE A 99 3.51 0.33 -11.08
C ILE A 99 4.36 1.25 -10.18
N LEU A 100 4.82 0.78 -9.01
CA LEU A 100 5.73 1.55 -8.14
C LEU A 100 7.04 1.91 -8.84
N ILE A 101 7.49 1.07 -9.77
CA ILE A 101 8.71 1.32 -10.56
C ILE A 101 8.38 2.06 -11.86
N THR A 102 7.37 1.61 -12.59
CA THR A 102 7.10 2.07 -13.96
C THR A 102 6.29 3.35 -14.03
N GLU A 103 5.41 3.57 -13.06
CA GLU A 103 4.51 4.72 -13.00
C GLU A 103 5.16 5.95 -12.33
N GLY A 104 4.37 7.01 -12.21
CA GLY A 104 4.79 8.28 -11.63
C GLY A 104 4.85 8.30 -10.09
N SER A 105 5.21 9.45 -9.56
CA SER A 105 5.38 9.69 -8.12
C SER A 105 4.10 9.52 -7.31
N ASP A 106 2.92 9.61 -7.94
CA ASP A 106 1.64 9.41 -7.25
C ASP A 106 1.54 8.03 -6.60
N GLU A 107 1.93 6.96 -7.30
CA GLU A 107 1.85 5.61 -6.77
C GLU A 107 2.85 5.40 -5.62
N ARG A 108 4.04 5.98 -5.72
CA ARG A 108 5.03 5.93 -4.65
C ARG A 108 4.61 6.72 -3.41
N ARG A 109 3.96 7.88 -3.58
CA ARG A 109 3.34 8.62 -2.46
C ARG A 109 2.23 7.81 -1.79
N LYS A 110 1.31 7.23 -2.58
CA LYS A 110 0.25 6.35 -2.05
C LYS A 110 0.83 5.17 -1.26
N PHE A 111 1.94 4.61 -1.72
CA PHE A 111 2.65 3.56 -0.99
C PHE A 111 3.12 4.05 0.37
N ILE A 112 3.90 5.15 0.44
CA ILE A 112 4.36 5.73 1.72
C ILE A 112 3.17 6.01 2.63
N ASP A 113 2.15 6.72 2.11
CA ASP A 113 0.98 7.11 2.88
C ASP A 113 0.22 5.91 3.42
N SER A 114 0.13 4.82 2.65
CA SER A 114 -0.52 3.59 3.09
C SER A 114 0.24 2.88 4.22
N VAL A 115 1.57 2.95 4.20
CA VAL A 115 2.40 2.33 5.25
C VAL A 115 2.31 3.14 6.55
N ILE A 116 2.56 4.45 6.49
CA ILE A 116 2.55 5.30 7.67
C ILE A 116 1.14 5.33 8.30
N SER A 117 0.09 5.41 7.48
CA SER A 117 -1.30 5.42 7.98
C SER A 117 -1.70 4.18 8.76
N GLN A 118 -1.04 3.04 8.55
CA GLN A 118 -1.31 1.84 9.35
C GLN A 118 -0.74 1.94 10.76
N VAL A 119 0.29 2.75 11.00
CA VAL A 119 0.97 2.86 12.30
C VAL A 119 0.67 4.16 13.03
N ASP A 120 0.39 5.22 12.30
CA ASP A 120 0.16 6.56 12.84
C ASP A 120 -1.23 7.11 12.44
N LYS A 121 -2.13 7.14 13.43
CA LYS A 121 -3.49 7.68 13.24
C LYS A 121 -3.49 9.19 13.00
N ALA A 122 -2.59 9.95 13.66
CA ALA A 122 -2.51 11.39 13.49
C ALA A 122 -2.02 11.74 12.07
N TYR A 123 -1.09 10.95 11.53
CA TYR A 123 -0.68 11.07 10.12
C TYR A 123 -1.87 10.87 9.17
N LEU A 124 -2.66 9.82 9.36
CA LEU A 124 -3.84 9.56 8.52
C LEU A 124 -4.87 10.69 8.59
N GLU A 125 -5.13 11.24 9.78
CA GLU A 125 -6.04 12.37 9.96
C GLU A 125 -5.53 13.64 9.27
N ASN A 126 -4.22 13.92 9.39
CA ASN A 126 -3.58 15.02 8.68
C ASN A 126 -3.65 14.83 7.15
N LEU A 127 -3.40 13.62 6.67
CA LEU A 127 -3.46 13.29 5.23
C LEU A 127 -4.86 13.48 4.66
N ILE A 128 -5.90 13.03 5.36
CA ILE A 128 -7.31 13.23 4.98
C ILE A 128 -7.63 14.73 4.92
N SER A 129 -7.22 15.48 5.96
CA SER A 129 -7.47 16.92 6.07
C SER A 129 -6.74 17.69 4.97
N TYR A 130 -5.48 17.38 4.71
CA TYR A 130 -4.68 17.97 3.64
C TYR A 130 -5.34 17.74 2.27
N ASN A 131 -5.69 16.50 1.95
CA ASN A 131 -6.30 16.17 0.66
C ASN A 131 -7.67 16.83 0.47
N LYS A 132 -8.47 16.95 1.52
CA LYS A 132 -9.74 17.69 1.49
C LYS A 132 -9.51 19.17 1.21
N THR A 133 -8.59 19.81 1.92
CA THR A 133 -8.23 21.22 1.73
C THR A 133 -7.69 21.46 0.32
N LEU A 134 -6.79 20.61 -0.16
CA LEU A 134 -6.24 20.67 -1.51
C LEU A 134 -7.33 20.57 -2.58
N THR A 135 -8.30 19.69 -2.38
CA THR A 135 -9.44 19.54 -3.28
C THR A 135 -10.30 20.80 -3.32
N HIS A 136 -10.60 21.41 -2.18
CA HIS A 136 -11.38 22.65 -2.10
C HIS A 136 -10.64 23.81 -2.77
N ARG A 137 -9.35 24.00 -2.45
CA ARG A 137 -8.49 25.02 -3.06
C ARG A 137 -8.44 24.86 -4.59
N ASN A 138 -8.20 23.64 -5.08
CA ASN A 138 -8.16 23.37 -6.52
C ASN A 138 -9.52 23.58 -7.21
N SER A 139 -10.61 23.22 -6.54
CA SER A 139 -11.96 23.49 -7.06
C SER A 139 -12.23 24.98 -7.21
N TYR A 140 -11.80 25.79 -6.24
CA TYR A 140 -11.91 27.24 -6.29
C TYR A 140 -11.04 27.85 -7.40
N LEU A 141 -9.77 27.42 -7.51
CA LEU A 141 -8.88 27.87 -8.60
C LEU A 141 -9.48 27.61 -9.99
N LYS A 142 -10.16 26.48 -10.19
CA LYS A 142 -10.88 26.18 -11.46
C LYS A 142 -12.04 27.16 -11.71
N GLN A 143 -12.77 27.54 -10.67
CA GLN A 143 -13.92 28.47 -10.80
C GLN A 143 -13.49 29.91 -11.12
N LEU A 144 -12.25 30.29 -10.81
CA LEU A 144 -11.74 31.64 -11.10
C LEU A 144 -11.59 31.94 -12.57
N HIS A 145 -11.44 30.93 -13.43
CA HIS A 145 -11.21 31.10 -14.86
C HIS A 145 -10.12 32.17 -15.19
N GLY A 146 -9.04 32.16 -14.39
CA GLY A 146 -7.91 33.06 -14.53
C GLY A 146 -8.10 34.45 -13.83
N ARG A 147 -9.20 34.68 -13.13
CA ARG A 147 -9.40 35.89 -12.31
C ARG A 147 -8.61 35.78 -11.00
N MET A 148 -8.34 36.95 -10.39
CA MET A 148 -7.72 36.98 -9.07
C MET A 148 -8.68 36.41 -8.02
N PRO A 149 -8.19 35.59 -7.09
CA PRO A 149 -8.99 35.02 -6.01
C PRO A 149 -9.32 36.06 -4.93
N ASP A 150 -10.34 35.77 -4.15
CA ASP A 150 -10.52 36.39 -2.85
C ASP A 150 -9.38 35.92 -1.94
N THR A 151 -8.57 36.90 -1.48
CA THR A 151 -7.37 36.63 -0.67
C THR A 151 -7.71 35.97 0.67
N SER A 152 -8.82 36.35 1.30
CA SER A 152 -9.23 35.81 2.59
C SER A 152 -9.58 34.32 2.52
N MET A 153 -10.24 33.88 1.45
CA MET A 153 -10.53 32.46 1.26
C MET A 153 -9.28 31.64 0.97
N MET A 154 -8.35 32.20 0.18
CA MET A 154 -7.08 31.53 -0.12
C MET A 154 -6.22 31.38 1.13
N GLU A 155 -6.14 32.40 1.97
CA GLU A 155 -5.39 32.37 3.23
C GLU A 155 -5.84 31.23 4.15
N VAL A 156 -7.15 31.01 4.30
CA VAL A 156 -7.69 29.91 5.14
C VAL A 156 -7.24 28.55 4.63
N TRP A 157 -7.27 28.31 3.31
CA TRP A 157 -6.79 27.03 2.77
C TRP A 157 -5.28 26.92 2.81
N ASP A 158 -4.54 27.99 2.57
CA ASP A 158 -3.08 28.01 2.63
C ASP A 158 -2.58 27.70 4.04
N GLU A 159 -3.18 28.30 5.09
CA GLU A 159 -2.88 27.98 6.49
C GLU A 159 -3.13 26.50 6.81
N GLN A 160 -4.25 25.93 6.35
CA GLN A 160 -4.55 24.51 6.56
C GLN A 160 -3.56 23.62 5.79
N LEU A 161 -3.21 23.94 4.55
CA LEU A 161 -2.23 23.18 3.78
C LEU A 161 -0.85 23.23 4.46
N VAL A 162 -0.44 24.38 4.96
CA VAL A 162 0.83 24.52 5.72
C VAL A 162 0.79 23.64 6.97
N LYS A 163 -0.25 23.78 7.80
CA LYS A 163 -0.39 23.03 9.04
C LYS A 163 -0.29 21.51 8.81
N TYR A 164 -1.12 20.98 7.93
CA TYR A 164 -1.16 19.54 7.68
C TYR A 164 0.02 19.07 6.84
N GLY A 165 0.45 19.87 5.85
CA GLY A 165 1.57 19.52 4.97
C GLY A 165 2.88 19.39 5.70
N CYS A 166 3.23 20.34 6.59
CA CYS A 166 4.45 20.27 7.40
C CYS A 166 4.43 19.06 8.36
N ALA A 167 3.27 18.74 8.96
CA ALA A 167 3.15 17.57 9.82
C ALA A 167 3.37 16.27 9.03
N ILE A 168 2.77 16.15 7.83
CA ILE A 168 2.92 14.97 6.96
C ILE A 168 4.37 14.83 6.48
N GLU A 169 5.00 15.94 6.07
CA GLU A 169 6.39 15.94 5.59
C GLU A 169 7.36 15.47 6.67
N SER A 170 7.21 15.98 7.89
CA SER A 170 8.02 15.57 9.04
C SER A 170 7.94 14.05 9.29
N GLU A 171 6.74 13.47 9.25
CA GLU A 171 6.57 12.03 9.46
C GLU A 171 7.08 11.21 8.26
N ARG A 172 6.92 11.70 7.02
CA ARG A 172 7.53 11.05 5.84
C ARG A 172 9.05 11.00 5.94
N ARG A 173 9.72 12.06 6.40
CA ARG A 173 11.18 12.05 6.61
C ARG A 173 11.61 11.00 7.63
N LYS A 174 10.93 10.92 8.76
CA LYS A 174 11.22 9.92 9.80
C LYS A 174 11.05 8.51 9.24
N PHE A 175 9.92 8.26 8.58
CA PHE A 175 9.64 6.99 7.92
C PHE A 175 10.75 6.61 6.94
N ILE A 176 11.10 7.50 6.02
CA ILE A 176 12.08 7.22 4.98
C ILE A 176 13.47 6.94 5.57
N ALA A 177 13.88 7.66 6.60
CA ALA A 177 15.17 7.44 7.25
C ALA A 177 15.31 6.02 7.83
N GLU A 178 14.25 5.49 8.45
CA GLU A 178 14.21 4.12 8.95
C GLU A 178 14.01 3.10 7.83
N PHE A 179 13.08 3.40 6.92
CA PHE A 179 12.68 2.49 5.84
C PHE A 179 13.84 2.15 4.89
N ILE A 180 14.69 3.13 4.57
CA ILE A 180 15.86 2.90 3.71
C ILE A 180 16.83 1.87 4.33
N GLN A 181 17.01 1.87 5.64
CA GLN A 181 17.86 0.89 6.31
C GLN A 181 17.28 -0.52 6.15
N LEU A 182 15.99 -0.70 6.44
CA LEU A 182 15.28 -1.97 6.27
C LEU A 182 15.29 -2.46 4.82
N PHE A 183 15.08 -1.54 3.90
CA PHE A 183 15.12 -1.84 2.47
C PHE A 183 16.51 -2.33 2.04
N ASN A 184 17.58 -1.63 2.41
CA ASN A 184 18.94 -1.99 2.04
C ASN A 184 19.35 -3.35 2.62
N GLU A 185 19.03 -3.63 3.89
CA GLU A 185 19.26 -4.93 4.52
C GLU A 185 18.57 -6.06 3.75
N THR A 186 17.30 -5.84 3.40
CA THR A 186 16.48 -6.82 2.68
C THR A 186 16.97 -7.00 1.25
N TYR A 187 17.25 -5.91 0.54
CA TYR A 187 17.74 -5.98 -0.84
C TYR A 187 19.07 -6.72 -0.94
N ASN A 188 20.03 -6.38 -0.08
CA ASN A 188 21.33 -7.03 -0.04
C ASN A 188 21.21 -8.55 0.22
N TYR A 189 20.26 -8.94 1.06
CA TYR A 189 19.98 -10.36 1.29
C TYR A 189 19.41 -11.06 0.04
N LEU A 190 18.48 -10.41 -0.68
CA LEU A 190 17.82 -10.99 -1.85
C LEU A 190 18.68 -10.96 -3.12
N ALA A 191 19.51 -9.92 -3.30
CA ALA A 191 20.32 -9.69 -4.50
C ALA A 191 21.76 -10.22 -4.40
N ASP A 192 22.15 -10.82 -3.27
CA ASP A 192 23.52 -11.33 -3.02
C ASP A 192 24.62 -10.27 -3.09
N LEU A 193 24.34 -9.06 -2.59
CA LEU A 193 25.28 -7.92 -2.51
C LEU A 193 25.86 -7.45 -3.86
N ALA A 194 25.27 -7.85 -4.97
CA ALA A 194 25.86 -7.62 -6.31
C ALA A 194 25.60 -6.23 -6.89
N GLU A 195 24.68 -5.44 -6.30
CA GLU A 195 24.18 -4.23 -6.94
C GLU A 195 23.97 -3.09 -5.93
N GLU A 196 24.34 -1.89 -6.28
CA GLU A 196 24.06 -0.70 -5.49
C GLU A 196 22.70 -0.12 -5.86
N VAL A 197 21.76 -0.11 -4.91
CA VAL A 197 20.44 0.49 -5.07
C VAL A 197 20.22 1.60 -4.07
N SER A 198 19.37 2.56 -4.42
CA SER A 198 19.02 3.64 -3.51
C SER A 198 17.58 4.11 -3.68
N ILE A 199 17.02 4.60 -2.57
CA ILE A 199 15.74 5.28 -2.47
C ILE A 199 16.03 6.70 -1.99
N ASN A 200 15.63 7.71 -2.77
CA ASN A 200 15.83 9.10 -2.42
C ASN A 200 14.48 9.82 -2.35
N TYR A 201 14.20 10.44 -1.21
CA TYR A 201 13.02 11.27 -1.02
C TYR A 201 13.37 12.71 -1.33
N GLN A 202 12.56 13.37 -2.15
CA GLN A 202 12.68 14.77 -2.51
C GLN A 202 11.36 15.47 -2.22
N THR A 203 11.44 16.60 -1.54
CA THR A 203 10.29 17.47 -1.29
C THR A 203 10.64 18.90 -1.63
N GLN A 204 9.65 19.69 -2.04
CA GLN A 204 9.81 21.12 -2.27
C GLN A 204 9.96 21.90 -0.95
N LEU A 205 9.53 21.32 0.18
CA LEU A 205 9.52 21.98 1.49
C LEU A 205 10.91 22.09 2.14
N GLU A 206 11.97 21.58 1.49
CA GLU A 206 13.35 21.71 1.97
C GLU A 206 13.96 23.10 1.78
N GLN A 207 13.49 23.83 0.77
CA GLN A 207 14.18 25.03 0.30
C GLN A 207 13.70 26.30 0.99
N ASP A 208 12.40 26.41 1.26
CA ASP A 208 11.76 27.60 1.81
C ASP A 208 10.58 27.24 2.71
N ASP A 209 10.15 28.16 3.55
CA ASP A 209 8.91 28.04 4.31
C ASP A 209 7.69 27.78 3.40
N PHE A 210 6.89 26.77 3.71
CA PHE A 210 5.78 26.35 2.87
C PHE A 210 4.75 27.46 2.63
N SER A 211 4.50 28.33 3.63
CA SER A 211 3.62 29.47 3.46
C SER A 211 4.13 30.44 2.40
N THR A 212 5.42 30.74 2.42
CA THR A 212 6.09 31.57 1.43
C THR A 212 6.01 30.96 0.03
N GLN A 213 6.21 29.66 -0.06
CA GLN A 213 6.11 28.95 -1.35
C GLN A 213 4.69 28.99 -1.93
N LEU A 214 3.64 28.79 -1.11
CA LEU A 214 2.24 28.89 -1.58
C LEU A 214 1.90 30.28 -2.09
N LYS A 215 2.34 31.32 -1.38
CA LYS A 215 2.13 32.73 -1.80
C LYS A 215 2.85 33.02 -3.12
N SER A 216 4.11 32.62 -3.25
CA SER A 216 4.88 32.86 -4.48
C SER A 216 4.36 32.07 -5.69
N SER A 217 3.77 30.89 -5.47
CA SER A 217 3.21 30.05 -6.53
C SER A 217 1.80 30.46 -6.98
N LEU A 218 1.12 31.40 -6.30
CA LEU A 218 -0.29 31.72 -6.53
C LEU A 218 -0.61 32.06 -8.00
N GLN A 219 0.20 32.89 -8.64
CA GLN A 219 0.01 33.26 -10.06
C GLN A 219 0.08 32.03 -10.97
N LYS A 220 1.02 31.14 -10.70
CA LYS A 220 1.16 29.87 -11.42
C LYS A 220 -0.03 28.96 -11.18
N ASP A 221 -0.52 28.88 -9.94
CA ASP A 221 -1.66 28.06 -9.54
C ASP A 221 -2.94 28.52 -10.24
N ILE A 222 -3.16 29.83 -10.36
CA ILE A 222 -4.28 30.42 -11.09
C ILE A 222 -4.21 30.02 -12.57
N ALA A 223 -3.04 30.14 -13.19
CA ALA A 223 -2.84 29.77 -14.60
C ALA A 223 -3.05 28.27 -14.85
N LEU A 224 -2.58 27.44 -13.94
CA LEU A 224 -2.69 25.97 -14.02
C LEU A 224 -4.03 25.42 -13.50
N GLN A 225 -4.84 26.24 -12.82
CA GLN A 225 -6.09 25.87 -12.17
C GLN A 225 -5.92 24.76 -11.12
N HIS A 226 -4.73 24.61 -10.54
CA HIS A 226 -4.43 23.71 -9.45
C HIS A 226 -3.19 24.14 -8.68
N THR A 227 -3.10 23.66 -7.43
CA THR A 227 -1.95 23.90 -6.54
C THR A 227 -0.71 23.19 -7.07
N SER A 228 0.35 23.96 -7.32
CA SER A 228 1.60 23.45 -7.92
C SER A 228 2.70 23.15 -6.91
N THR A 229 2.50 23.48 -5.63
CA THR A 229 3.49 23.38 -4.56
C THR A 229 2.92 22.66 -3.35
N GLY A 230 3.70 21.79 -2.70
CA GLY A 230 3.33 21.07 -1.49
C GLY A 230 3.63 19.57 -1.54
N ILE A 231 3.33 18.86 -0.45
CA ILE A 231 3.65 17.43 -0.25
C ILE A 231 3.04 16.48 -1.30
N HIS A 232 2.01 16.91 -2.00
CA HIS A 232 1.42 16.18 -3.13
C HIS A 232 2.29 16.23 -4.41
N LYS A 233 3.42 16.96 -4.34
CA LYS A 233 4.48 17.00 -5.37
C LYS A 233 5.75 16.28 -4.95
N ASP A 234 5.81 15.75 -3.74
CA ASP A 234 6.97 15.00 -3.28
C ASP A 234 7.30 13.82 -4.20
N GLU A 235 8.58 13.53 -4.29
CA GLU A 235 9.10 12.46 -5.13
C GLU A 235 9.86 11.42 -4.32
N LEU A 236 9.62 10.14 -4.63
CA LEU A 236 10.44 9.03 -4.17
C LEU A 236 11.16 8.43 -5.38
N ILE A 237 12.46 8.65 -5.46
CA ILE A 237 13.26 8.28 -6.61
C ILE A 237 13.99 6.98 -6.33
N PHE A 238 13.74 5.96 -7.15
CA PHE A 238 14.42 4.67 -7.11
C PHE A 238 15.56 4.65 -8.12
N LYS A 239 16.76 4.27 -7.66
CA LYS A 239 17.94 4.18 -8.51
C LYS A 239 18.60 2.81 -8.39
N LEU A 240 19.22 2.40 -9.48
CA LEU A 240 20.22 1.35 -9.56
C LEU A 240 21.50 2.06 -9.98
N GLU A 241 22.54 2.01 -9.12
CA GLU A 241 23.72 2.85 -9.25
C GLU A 241 23.36 4.36 -9.35
N LYS A 242 23.77 5.01 -10.45
CA LYS A 242 23.51 6.45 -10.68
C LYS A 242 22.21 6.72 -11.46
N TYR A 243 21.58 5.69 -12.00
CA TYR A 243 20.50 5.84 -12.97
C TYR A 243 19.12 5.51 -12.39
N PRO A 244 18.05 6.11 -12.92
CA PRO A 244 16.69 5.73 -12.53
C PRO A 244 16.45 4.24 -12.81
N LEU A 245 16.00 3.52 -11.77
CA LEU A 245 15.77 2.08 -11.80
C LEU A 245 14.94 1.63 -13.02
N LYS A 246 13.84 2.36 -13.31
CA LYS A 246 12.94 2.03 -14.42
C LYS A 246 13.58 2.02 -15.81
N ARG A 247 14.76 2.67 -15.97
CA ARG A 247 15.42 2.80 -17.28
C ARG A 247 16.42 1.70 -17.56
N ILE A 248 17.08 1.20 -16.51
CA ILE A 248 18.25 0.32 -16.70
C ILE A 248 18.07 -1.06 -16.06
N ALA A 249 17.19 -1.19 -15.06
CA ALA A 249 17.04 -2.44 -14.34
C ALA A 249 16.35 -3.51 -15.19
N SER A 250 16.93 -4.71 -15.20
CA SER A 250 16.29 -5.89 -15.77
C SER A 250 14.98 -6.22 -15.03
N GLN A 251 14.13 -7.04 -15.64
CA GLN A 251 12.89 -7.47 -15.00
C GLN A 251 13.14 -8.18 -13.66
N GLY A 252 14.22 -8.98 -13.59
CA GLY A 252 14.60 -9.66 -12.34
C GLY A 252 15.02 -8.69 -11.25
N GLN A 253 15.84 -7.66 -11.60
CA GLN A 253 16.25 -6.60 -10.67
C GLN A 253 15.06 -5.79 -10.17
N GLN A 254 14.13 -5.40 -11.05
CA GLN A 254 12.91 -4.67 -10.67
C GLN A 254 12.07 -5.46 -9.67
N LYS A 255 11.97 -6.79 -9.83
CA LYS A 255 11.22 -7.64 -8.91
C LYS A 255 11.92 -7.80 -7.57
N THR A 256 13.23 -8.02 -7.58
CA THR A 256 14.01 -8.05 -6.35
C THR A 256 13.84 -6.75 -5.58
N PHE A 257 13.87 -5.62 -6.28
CA PHE A 257 13.67 -4.30 -5.69
C PHE A 257 12.26 -4.16 -5.08
N LEU A 258 11.21 -4.54 -5.81
CA LEU A 258 9.83 -4.53 -5.31
C LEU A 258 9.64 -5.45 -4.11
N MET A 259 10.22 -6.65 -4.16
CA MET A 259 10.16 -7.59 -3.06
C MET A 259 10.84 -7.02 -1.82
N ALA A 260 12.02 -6.40 -1.98
CA ALA A 260 12.71 -5.74 -0.88
C ALA A 260 11.89 -4.59 -0.27
N ILE A 261 11.23 -3.77 -1.09
CA ILE A 261 10.29 -2.74 -0.61
C ILE A 261 9.18 -3.35 0.24
N LYS A 262 8.56 -4.43 -0.22
CA LYS A 262 7.41 -5.04 0.48
C LYS A 262 7.80 -5.75 1.77
N ILE A 263 8.95 -6.39 1.78
CA ILE A 263 9.48 -6.98 3.02
C ILE A 263 9.93 -5.91 4.00
N ALA A 264 10.57 -4.84 3.54
CA ALA A 264 10.89 -3.68 4.37
C ALA A 264 9.61 -3.03 4.95
N GLN A 265 8.53 -2.94 4.16
CA GLN A 265 7.21 -2.51 4.63
C GLN A 265 6.71 -3.40 5.77
N PHE A 266 6.82 -4.73 5.60
CA PHE A 266 6.43 -5.69 6.63
C PHE A 266 7.22 -5.46 7.92
N GLU A 267 8.55 -5.39 7.84
CA GLU A 267 9.42 -5.17 9.00
C GLU A 267 9.14 -3.85 9.70
N TYR A 268 8.91 -2.78 8.93
CA TYR A 268 8.52 -1.48 9.49
C TYR A 268 7.20 -1.58 10.28
N LEU A 269 6.17 -2.17 9.69
CA LEU A 269 4.87 -2.36 10.36
C LEU A 269 5.02 -3.21 11.63
N PHE A 270 5.79 -4.29 11.58
CA PHE A 270 6.01 -5.16 12.72
C PHE A 270 6.71 -4.44 13.89
N ARG A 271 7.73 -3.62 13.59
CA ARG A 271 8.45 -2.83 14.61
C ARG A 271 7.52 -1.83 15.32
N HIS A 272 6.64 -1.18 14.58
CA HIS A 272 5.80 -0.10 15.12
C HIS A 272 4.47 -0.59 15.71
N LYS A 273 3.91 -1.71 15.25
CA LYS A 273 2.60 -2.21 15.71
C LYS A 273 2.67 -3.21 16.84
N LYS A 274 3.81 -3.85 17.08
CA LYS A 274 3.96 -4.98 18.01
C LYS A 274 3.06 -6.20 17.67
N THR A 275 2.30 -6.12 16.59
CA THR A 275 1.45 -7.19 16.04
C THR A 275 2.02 -7.60 14.71
N LYS A 276 2.15 -8.90 14.47
CA LYS A 276 2.68 -9.41 13.21
C LYS A 276 1.70 -9.11 12.07
N PRO A 277 2.10 -8.36 11.05
CA PRO A 277 1.23 -8.13 9.89
C PRO A 277 0.87 -9.44 9.19
N ILE A 278 -0.28 -9.44 8.52
CA ILE A 278 -0.64 -10.51 7.59
C ILE A 278 0.10 -10.25 6.28
N LEU A 279 0.76 -11.28 5.74
CA LEU A 279 1.45 -11.20 4.45
C LEU A 279 0.63 -11.91 3.37
N LEU A 280 0.30 -11.18 2.33
CA LEU A 280 -0.48 -11.65 1.17
C LEU A 280 0.42 -11.63 -0.07
N LEU A 281 0.67 -12.80 -0.66
CA LEU A 281 1.57 -12.98 -1.79
C LEU A 281 0.76 -13.51 -2.98
N ASP A 282 0.45 -12.64 -3.95
CA ASP A 282 -0.34 -13.00 -5.14
C ASP A 282 0.56 -13.30 -6.33
N ASP A 283 0.56 -14.55 -6.76
CA ASP A 283 1.21 -15.05 -7.99
C ASP A 283 2.68 -14.60 -8.18
N ILE A 284 3.42 -14.59 -7.07
CA ILE A 284 4.76 -14.00 -7.03
C ILE A 284 5.83 -14.86 -7.70
N PHE A 285 5.62 -16.19 -7.78
CA PHE A 285 6.63 -17.12 -8.28
C PHE A 285 6.74 -17.17 -9.81
N ASP A 286 5.74 -16.72 -10.55
CA ASP A 286 5.71 -16.78 -12.02
C ASP A 286 6.88 -16.10 -12.72
N LYS A 287 7.64 -15.32 -11.97
CA LYS A 287 8.69 -14.50 -12.55
C LYS A 287 9.93 -14.36 -11.66
N LEU A 288 10.03 -15.14 -10.59
CA LEU A 288 11.23 -15.28 -9.79
C LEU A 288 11.98 -16.55 -10.23
N ASP A 289 13.31 -16.46 -10.31
CA ASP A 289 14.15 -17.65 -10.39
C ASP A 289 14.12 -18.45 -9.08
N ASP A 290 14.50 -19.72 -9.14
CA ASP A 290 14.46 -20.64 -8.02
C ASP A 290 15.29 -20.14 -6.81
N PHE A 291 16.42 -19.47 -7.08
CA PHE A 291 17.30 -18.94 -6.05
C PHE A 291 16.62 -17.82 -5.24
N ARG A 292 16.03 -16.83 -5.94
CA ARG A 292 15.32 -15.73 -5.31
C ARG A 292 14.03 -16.18 -4.62
N ALA A 293 13.31 -17.12 -5.24
CA ALA A 293 12.13 -17.73 -4.64
C ALA A 293 12.47 -18.44 -3.32
N LYS A 294 13.55 -19.22 -3.30
CA LYS A 294 14.04 -19.88 -2.09
C LYS A 294 14.44 -18.88 -1.02
N ARG A 295 15.26 -17.89 -1.34
CA ARG A 295 15.68 -16.84 -0.38
C ARG A 295 14.49 -16.06 0.20
N LEU A 296 13.51 -15.72 -0.65
CA LEU A 296 12.30 -15.08 -0.19
C LEU A 296 11.55 -15.97 0.81
N MET A 297 11.37 -17.26 0.49
CA MET A 297 10.68 -18.19 1.39
C MET A 297 11.47 -18.45 2.67
N GLU A 298 12.78 -18.54 2.63
CA GLU A 298 13.62 -18.61 3.82
C GLU A 298 13.45 -17.35 4.69
N LEU A 299 13.42 -16.16 4.10
CA LEU A 299 13.21 -14.91 4.82
C LEU A 299 11.83 -14.88 5.48
N VAL A 300 10.79 -15.19 4.70
CA VAL A 300 9.40 -15.22 5.14
C VAL A 300 9.11 -16.33 6.15
N SER A 301 9.91 -17.39 6.16
CA SER A 301 9.80 -18.51 7.10
C SER A 301 10.41 -18.24 8.47
N ARG A 302 11.28 -17.24 8.57
CA ARG A 302 11.79 -16.83 9.88
C ARG A 302 10.61 -16.44 10.76
N HIS A 303 10.61 -16.87 12.03
CA HIS A 303 9.50 -16.74 12.99
C HIS A 303 8.97 -15.30 13.23
N THR A 304 9.46 -14.33 12.49
CA THR A 304 9.03 -12.92 12.52
C THR A 304 7.69 -12.69 11.84
N PHE A 305 7.33 -13.52 10.85
CA PHE A 305 6.09 -13.33 10.10
C PHE A 305 4.87 -13.93 10.82
N GLY A 306 3.72 -13.25 10.67
CA GLY A 306 2.42 -13.70 11.18
C GLY A 306 1.78 -14.75 10.26
N GLN A 307 0.52 -14.54 9.95
CA GLN A 307 -0.18 -15.39 8.99
C GLN A 307 0.20 -14.98 7.56
N ILE A 308 0.49 -16.00 6.73
CA ILE A 308 0.91 -15.79 5.34
C ILE A 308 -0.06 -16.53 4.44
N PHE A 309 -0.52 -15.84 3.39
CA PHE A 309 -1.30 -16.41 2.29
C PHE A 309 -0.51 -16.26 1.00
N ILE A 310 -0.43 -17.35 0.24
CA ILE A 310 0.31 -17.40 -1.03
C ILE A 310 -0.63 -17.98 -2.09
N THR A 311 -0.77 -17.32 -3.22
CA THR A 311 -1.47 -17.88 -4.37
C THR A 311 -0.49 -18.35 -5.43
N ASP A 312 -0.81 -19.46 -6.08
CA ASP A 312 -0.05 -19.99 -7.22
C ASP A 312 -0.96 -20.85 -8.11
N THR A 313 -0.59 -21.01 -9.38
CA THR A 313 -1.26 -21.92 -10.31
C THR A 313 -0.70 -23.34 -10.26
N HIS A 314 0.50 -23.53 -9.69
CA HIS A 314 1.24 -24.80 -9.70
C HIS A 314 1.47 -25.34 -8.27
N PRO A 315 0.61 -26.22 -7.75
CA PRO A 315 0.74 -26.76 -6.40
C PRO A 315 2.06 -27.51 -6.16
N GLU A 316 2.58 -28.21 -7.18
CA GLU A 316 3.81 -28.97 -7.08
C GLU A 316 5.05 -28.06 -6.89
N ARG A 317 5.04 -26.87 -7.50
CA ARG A 317 6.09 -25.87 -7.29
C ARG A 317 6.15 -25.44 -5.82
N LEU A 318 4.98 -25.13 -5.24
CA LEU A 318 4.90 -24.75 -3.84
C LEU A 318 5.38 -25.87 -2.92
N LYS A 319 4.89 -27.10 -3.12
CA LYS A 319 5.32 -28.26 -2.33
C LYS A 319 6.85 -28.39 -2.35
N LYS A 320 7.46 -28.40 -3.56
CA LYS A 320 8.92 -28.49 -3.71
C LYS A 320 9.66 -27.41 -2.93
N ILE A 321 9.26 -26.13 -3.07
CA ILE A 321 9.90 -25.00 -2.37
C ILE A 321 9.81 -25.19 -0.85
N PHE A 322 8.64 -25.59 -0.33
CA PHE A 322 8.41 -25.70 1.11
C PHE A 322 9.03 -26.97 1.71
N ASP A 323 9.10 -28.07 0.96
CA ASP A 323 9.81 -29.27 1.35
C ASP A 323 11.33 -29.00 1.49
N ASP A 324 11.91 -28.26 0.54
CA ASP A 324 13.33 -27.89 0.58
C ASP A 324 13.70 -27.04 1.82
N ILE A 325 12.77 -26.22 2.32
CA ILE A 325 12.98 -25.38 3.53
C ILE A 325 12.34 -25.95 4.79
N LYS A 326 11.77 -27.16 4.73
CA LYS A 326 11.19 -27.93 5.85
C LYS A 326 10.10 -27.18 6.61
N ILE A 327 9.18 -26.54 5.91
CA ILE A 327 8.06 -25.79 6.48
C ILE A 327 6.74 -26.46 6.15
N SER A 328 5.90 -26.63 7.18
CA SER A 328 4.54 -27.12 7.00
C SER A 328 3.64 -26.05 6.36
N ILE A 329 2.87 -26.47 5.38
CA ILE A 329 1.88 -25.66 4.69
C ILE A 329 0.48 -26.27 4.83
N ARG A 330 -0.54 -25.41 4.79
CA ARG A 330 -1.92 -25.81 4.52
C ARG A 330 -2.21 -25.50 3.07
N LEU A 331 -2.69 -26.47 2.33
CA LEU A 331 -2.97 -26.32 0.92
C LEU A 331 -4.49 -26.20 0.70
N PHE A 332 -4.90 -25.20 -0.07
CA PHE A 332 -6.29 -24.94 -0.42
C PHE A 332 -6.41 -24.92 -1.95
N GLU A 333 -7.33 -25.67 -2.47
CA GLU A 333 -7.66 -25.65 -3.89
C GLU A 333 -8.90 -24.80 -4.14
N VAL A 334 -8.81 -23.90 -5.13
CA VAL A 334 -9.90 -23.02 -5.54
C VAL A 334 -10.41 -23.43 -6.91
N ASN A 335 -11.69 -23.74 -6.96
CA ASN A 335 -12.38 -24.09 -8.19
C ASN A 335 -13.69 -23.31 -8.28
N LYS A 336 -13.81 -22.43 -9.30
CA LYS A 336 -15.01 -21.60 -9.55
C LYS A 336 -15.53 -20.90 -8.28
N GLY A 337 -14.62 -20.29 -7.51
CA GLY A 337 -14.95 -19.56 -6.28
C GLY A 337 -15.19 -20.44 -5.04
N THR A 338 -15.19 -21.77 -5.18
CA THR A 338 -15.29 -22.69 -4.03
C THR A 338 -13.88 -23.07 -3.55
N VAL A 339 -13.66 -23.02 -2.24
CA VAL A 339 -12.37 -23.35 -1.60
C VAL A 339 -12.49 -24.69 -0.89
N LYS A 340 -11.52 -25.57 -1.12
CA LYS A 340 -11.42 -26.87 -0.43
C LYS A 340 -10.00 -27.04 0.11
N GLU A 341 -9.87 -27.37 1.41
CA GLU A 341 -8.58 -27.76 1.96
C GLU A 341 -8.21 -29.15 1.42
N THR A 342 -6.98 -29.25 0.91
CA THR A 342 -6.41 -30.50 0.41
C THR A 342 -5.27 -30.89 1.35
N THR A 343 -5.26 -32.13 1.77
CA THR A 343 -4.23 -32.71 2.64
C THR A 343 -2.92 -32.95 1.90
#